data_a99e76e34eaf9ee60ab464fefad4ef8b
#
_entry.id   a99e76e34eaf9ee60ab464fefad4ef8b
#
_cell.length_a   1.000
_cell.length_b   1.000
_cell.length_c   1.000
_cell.angle_alpha   90.00
_cell.angle_beta   90.00
_cell.angle_gamma   90.00
#
_symmetry.space_group_name_H-M   'P 1'
#
loop_
_entity.id
_entity.type
_entity.pdbx_description
1 polymer ?
#
loop_
_entity_poly.entity_id
_entity_poly.type
_entity_poly.pdbx_seq_one_letter_code
_entity_poly.pdbx_strand_id
1 'polypeptide(L)'
;MIDDTKKRAKTEAIVESAPIKDQEIQDIDLGFVEKKKFRIGGDYNRMLELNVSDMNIYVRYKEVIPKLRSFAEEASKKITELPDLEKEENTYEEISTVADFLEDIDTKMRSLMDYLFDSNVSEVCAPSGNMFDPVDGQFRFERIIEKLSQLYTTGFEDEIKKFKTKASKYTKKYHK
;
A
#
# COMPACT_ATOMS: atom_id res chain seq x y z
N MET A 1 49.70 3.31 -63.07
CA MET A 1 49.92 3.51 -61.66
C MET A 1 48.67 3.09 -60.94
N ILE A 2 48.81 2.14 -60.20
CA ILE A 2 47.94 1.18 -59.58
C ILE A 2 47.19 1.86 -58.43
N ASP A 3 45.89 1.76 -58.41
CA ASP A 3 45.10 2.14 -57.25
C ASP A 3 44.31 0.94 -56.78
N ASP A 4 44.71 0.45 -55.60
CA ASP A 4 44.14 -0.72 -54.93
C ASP A 4 43.43 -0.28 -53.64
N THR A 5 42.19 0.06 -53.77
CA THR A 5 41.33 0.26 -52.61
C THR A 5 40.35 -0.89 -52.48
N LYS A 6 40.83 -1.98 -51.85
CA LYS A 6 39.97 -3.07 -51.38
C LYS A 6 39.17 -2.62 -50.18
N LYS A 7 37.92 -2.27 -50.41
CA LYS A 7 36.90 -2.16 -49.35
C LYS A 7 36.64 -3.55 -48.79
N ARG A 8 37.01 -3.76 -47.53
CA ARG A 8 36.52 -4.84 -46.69
C ARG A 8 35.07 -4.55 -46.27
N ALA A 9 34.14 -5.19 -46.94
CA ALA A 9 32.79 -5.33 -46.40
C ALA A 9 32.82 -6.28 -45.22
N LYS A 10 32.59 -5.75 -44.01
CA LYS A 10 32.31 -6.55 -42.80
C LYS A 10 30.87 -7.02 -42.93
N THR A 11 30.68 -8.28 -43.24
CA THR A 11 29.39 -8.95 -43.16
C THR A 11 29.12 -9.18 -41.67
N GLU A 12 28.26 -8.38 -41.09
CA GLU A 12 27.66 -8.68 -39.79
C GLU A 12 26.71 -9.85 -39.98
N ALA A 13 27.12 -11.01 -39.48
CA ALA A 13 26.24 -12.14 -39.39
C ALA A 13 25.17 -11.86 -38.36
N ILE A 14 23.95 -11.57 -38.87
CA ILE A 14 22.74 -11.57 -38.05
C ILE A 14 22.60 -13.01 -37.53
N VAL A 15 22.90 -13.20 -36.27
CA VAL A 15 22.57 -14.45 -35.55
C VAL A 15 21.06 -14.47 -35.44
N GLU A 16 20.44 -15.12 -36.40
CA GLU A 16 19.02 -15.46 -36.35
C GLU A 16 18.85 -16.42 -35.17
N SER A 17 18.38 -15.91 -34.04
CA SER A 17 18.03 -16.73 -32.89
C SER A 17 16.96 -17.72 -33.35
N ALA A 18 17.28 -19.00 -33.31
CA ALA A 18 16.32 -20.06 -33.60
C ALA A 18 15.07 -19.85 -32.75
N PRO A 19 13.87 -20.03 -33.31
CA PRO A 19 12.65 -19.91 -32.53
C PRO A 19 12.72 -20.86 -31.35
N ILE A 20 12.55 -20.32 -30.15
CA ILE A 20 12.39 -21.10 -28.94
C ILE A 20 11.23 -22.04 -29.25
N LYS A 21 11.52 -23.34 -29.41
CA LYS A 21 10.47 -24.36 -29.54
C LYS A 21 9.55 -24.15 -28.35
N ASP A 22 8.25 -24.06 -28.61
CA ASP A 22 7.23 -24.04 -27.57
C ASP A 22 7.49 -25.19 -26.61
N GLN A 23 8.24 -24.88 -25.56
CA GLN A 23 8.32 -25.77 -24.42
C GLN A 23 6.91 -25.71 -23.83
N GLU A 24 6.32 -26.86 -23.67
CA GLU A 24 5.01 -27.03 -23.08
C GLU A 24 5.03 -26.33 -21.71
N ILE A 25 4.47 -25.09 -21.66
CA ILE A 25 4.39 -24.32 -20.44
C ILE A 25 3.35 -25.01 -19.58
N GLN A 26 3.79 -25.62 -18.49
CA GLN A 26 2.87 -26.21 -17.53
C GLN A 26 2.40 -25.14 -16.57
N ASP A 27 1.11 -24.89 -16.52
CA ASP A 27 0.50 -24.02 -15.51
C ASP A 27 0.49 -24.73 -14.16
N ILE A 28 1.12 -24.11 -13.18
CA ILE A 28 1.10 -24.57 -11.79
C ILE A 28 0.10 -23.69 -11.04
N ASP A 29 -1.03 -24.26 -10.63
CA ASP A 29 -1.95 -23.60 -9.73
C ASP A 29 -1.43 -23.63 -8.29
N LEU A 30 -0.83 -22.51 -7.86
CA LEU A 30 -0.35 -22.32 -6.50
C LEU A 30 -1.45 -21.84 -5.54
N GLY A 31 -2.66 -21.64 -6.05
CA GLY A 31 -3.75 -20.98 -5.33
C GLY A 31 -3.47 -19.50 -5.15
N PHE A 32 -4.35 -18.65 -5.63
CA PHE A 32 -4.27 -17.21 -5.37
C PHE A 32 -4.98 -16.87 -4.07
N VAL A 33 -4.36 -16.00 -3.27
CA VAL A 33 -5.06 -15.41 -2.13
C VAL A 33 -6.02 -14.38 -2.69
N GLU A 34 -7.32 -14.66 -2.58
CA GLU A 34 -8.36 -13.75 -3.05
C GLU A 34 -8.43 -12.52 -2.16
N LYS A 35 -8.29 -11.33 -2.77
CA LYS A 35 -8.52 -10.06 -2.06
C LYS A 35 -10.02 -9.93 -1.78
N LYS A 36 -10.35 -9.60 -0.54
CA LYS A 36 -11.73 -9.29 -0.14
C LYS A 36 -12.05 -7.84 -0.47
N LYS A 37 -13.28 -7.61 -0.95
CA LYS A 37 -13.79 -6.28 -1.28
C LYS A 37 -14.60 -5.72 -0.12
N PHE A 38 -14.29 -4.49 0.27
CA PHE A 38 -14.96 -3.76 1.34
C PHE A 38 -15.50 -2.45 0.79
N ARG A 39 -16.76 -2.17 1.10
CA ARG A 39 -17.40 -0.90 0.74
C ARG A 39 -17.21 0.11 1.88
N ILE A 40 -16.69 1.28 1.58
CA ILE A 40 -16.40 2.32 2.56
C ILE A 40 -17.59 3.29 2.66
N GLY A 41 -18.12 3.45 3.87
CA GLY A 41 -19.22 4.39 4.15
C GLY A 41 -20.53 4.09 3.42
N GLY A 42 -20.73 2.86 2.96
CA GLY A 42 -21.92 2.48 2.18
C GLY A 42 -21.91 2.94 0.72
N ASP A 43 -20.86 3.62 0.27
CA ASP A 43 -20.72 4.12 -1.09
C ASP A 43 -20.20 3.03 -2.04
N TYR A 44 -20.95 2.74 -3.10
CA TYR A 44 -20.60 1.73 -4.12
C TYR A 44 -19.40 2.14 -4.98
N ASN A 45 -19.07 3.43 -5.05
CA ASN A 45 -17.90 3.93 -5.78
C ASN A 45 -16.62 3.87 -4.95
N ARG A 46 -16.73 3.53 -3.66
CA ARG A 46 -15.60 3.48 -2.71
C ARG A 46 -15.36 2.03 -2.27
N MET A 47 -14.73 1.26 -3.16
CA MET A 47 -14.44 -0.14 -2.93
C MET A 47 -12.94 -0.31 -2.62
N LEU A 48 -12.65 -0.87 -1.45
CA LEU A 48 -11.31 -1.20 -1.00
C LEU A 48 -11.08 -2.71 -1.14
N GLU A 49 -9.99 -3.11 -1.79
CA GLU A 49 -9.59 -4.51 -1.94
C GLU A 49 -8.40 -4.83 -1.03
N LEU A 50 -8.58 -5.74 -0.07
CA LEU A 50 -7.56 -6.12 0.90
C LEU A 50 -7.33 -7.62 0.91
N ASN A 51 -6.05 -8.01 0.95
CA ASN A 51 -5.67 -9.37 1.33
C ASN A 51 -5.63 -9.47 2.86
N VAL A 52 -6.76 -9.75 3.50
CA VAL A 52 -6.87 -9.81 4.96
C VAL A 52 -6.19 -11.01 5.60
N SER A 53 -5.61 -11.92 4.82
CA SER A 53 -4.78 -13.05 5.28
C SER A 53 -3.29 -12.85 5.04
N ASP A 54 -2.86 -11.66 4.59
CA ASP A 54 -1.46 -11.35 4.36
C ASP A 54 -0.68 -11.20 5.67
N MET A 55 0.18 -12.17 5.95
CA MET A 55 1.05 -12.17 7.15
C MET A 55 2.10 -11.04 7.11
N ASN A 56 2.44 -10.51 5.95
CA ASN A 56 3.40 -9.41 5.83
C ASN A 56 2.87 -8.10 6.43
N ILE A 57 1.58 -7.99 6.70
CA ILE A 57 1.00 -6.85 7.41
C ILE A 57 1.71 -6.59 8.75
N TYR A 58 2.12 -7.63 9.49
CA TYR A 58 2.83 -7.47 10.75
C TYR A 58 4.23 -6.89 10.58
N VAL A 59 4.92 -7.26 9.49
CA VAL A 59 6.24 -6.71 9.15
C VAL A 59 6.10 -5.23 8.82
N ARG A 60 5.18 -4.90 7.92
CA ARG A 60 4.90 -3.53 7.52
C ARG A 60 4.41 -2.67 8.71
N TYR A 61 3.57 -3.23 9.57
CA TYR A 61 3.10 -2.56 10.79
C TYR A 61 4.26 -2.14 11.71
N LYS A 62 5.20 -3.07 11.95
CA LYS A 62 6.40 -2.79 12.75
C LYS A 62 7.25 -1.66 12.17
N GLU A 63 7.33 -1.56 10.85
CA GLU A 63 8.11 -0.53 10.15
C GLU A 63 7.40 0.81 10.10
N VAL A 64 6.09 0.80 9.91
CA VAL A 64 5.28 1.98 9.60
C VAL A 64 4.80 2.69 10.85
N ILE A 65 4.34 2.00 11.89
CA ILE A 65 3.75 2.63 13.08
C ILE A 65 4.66 3.64 13.77
N PRO A 66 5.98 3.39 13.94
CA PRO A 66 6.87 4.42 14.50
C PRO A 66 6.92 5.69 13.67
N LYS A 67 6.90 5.57 12.34
CA LYS A 67 6.92 6.71 11.41
C LYS A 67 5.60 7.51 11.48
N LEU A 68 4.46 6.80 11.52
CA LEU A 68 3.15 7.43 11.66
C LEU A 68 3.05 8.22 12.96
N ARG A 69 3.55 7.68 14.08
CA ARG A 69 3.59 8.38 15.36
C ARG A 69 4.46 9.64 15.31
N SER A 70 5.67 9.52 14.74
CA SER A 70 6.56 10.68 14.57
C SER A 70 5.89 11.79 13.74
N PHE A 71 5.21 11.43 12.66
CA PHE A 71 4.49 12.41 11.85
C PHE A 71 3.28 13.02 12.57
N ALA A 72 2.55 12.22 13.36
CA ALA A 72 1.45 12.73 14.16
C ALA A 72 1.93 13.71 15.24
N GLU A 73 3.04 13.42 15.91
CA GLU A 73 3.66 14.30 16.89
C GLU A 73 4.15 15.60 16.25
N GLU A 74 4.81 15.53 15.09
CA GLU A 74 5.25 16.69 14.31
C GLU A 74 4.06 17.54 13.86
N ALA A 75 3.00 16.92 13.31
CA ALA A 75 1.80 17.62 12.90
C ALA A 75 1.12 18.29 14.09
N SER A 76 0.95 17.58 15.21
CA SER A 76 0.32 18.15 16.41
C SER A 76 1.08 19.36 16.94
N LYS A 77 2.42 19.27 16.95
CA LYS A 77 3.26 20.40 17.37
C LYS A 77 3.08 21.60 16.45
N LYS A 78 3.16 21.37 15.14
CA LYS A 78 2.97 22.44 14.14
C LYS A 78 1.59 23.06 14.20
N ILE A 79 0.53 22.24 14.33
CA ILE A 79 -0.85 22.74 14.47
C ILE A 79 -1.00 23.65 15.69
N THR A 80 -0.30 23.33 16.82
CA THR A 80 -0.34 24.20 18.01
C THR A 80 0.49 25.49 17.87
N GLU A 81 1.43 25.52 16.94
CA GLU A 81 2.25 26.69 16.60
C GLU A 81 1.59 27.57 15.53
N LEU A 82 0.46 27.10 14.93
CA LEU A 82 -0.23 27.87 13.91
C LEU A 82 -0.66 29.23 14.45
N PRO A 83 -0.49 30.30 13.65
CA PRO A 83 -1.07 31.58 13.97
C PRO A 83 -2.58 31.42 14.10
N ASP A 84 -3.15 32.17 15.03
CA ASP A 84 -4.59 32.24 15.20
C ASP A 84 -5.19 32.85 13.93
N LEU A 85 -5.80 32.00 13.10
CA LEU A 85 -6.34 32.38 11.80
C LEU A 85 -7.52 33.39 11.90
N GLU A 86 -8.05 33.58 13.12
CA GLU A 86 -9.07 34.60 13.37
C GLU A 86 -8.46 36.02 13.47
N LYS A 87 -7.12 36.12 13.57
CA LYS A 87 -6.46 37.43 13.55
C LYS A 87 -6.29 37.94 12.12
N GLU A 88 -6.76 39.15 11.87
CA GLU A 88 -6.63 39.84 10.58
C GLU A 88 -5.17 40.14 10.15
N GLU A 89 -4.20 39.82 11.00
CA GLU A 89 -2.77 40.12 10.83
C GLU A 89 -1.96 39.02 10.17
N ASN A 90 -2.56 37.84 9.87
CA ASN A 90 -1.82 36.74 9.24
C ASN A 90 -1.43 37.10 7.82
N THR A 91 -0.15 37.02 7.52
CA THR A 91 0.37 37.25 6.18
C THR A 91 0.09 36.03 5.28
N TYR A 92 -0.01 36.27 3.97
CA TYR A 92 -0.13 35.19 2.99
C TYR A 92 1.03 34.19 3.09
N GLU A 93 2.26 34.64 3.41
CA GLU A 93 3.44 33.79 3.56
C GLU A 93 3.32 32.83 4.74
N GLU A 94 2.77 33.28 5.87
CA GLU A 94 2.54 32.42 7.04
C GLU A 94 1.51 31.34 6.75
N ILE A 95 0.41 31.70 6.12
CA ILE A 95 -0.65 30.76 5.71
C ILE A 95 -0.12 29.74 4.67
N SER A 96 0.66 30.21 3.70
CA SER A 96 1.27 29.35 2.68
C SER A 96 2.24 28.35 3.30
N THR A 97 3.11 28.78 4.22
CA THR A 97 4.06 27.89 4.91
C THR A 97 3.34 26.77 5.66
N VAL A 98 2.23 27.09 6.30
CA VAL A 98 1.41 26.09 6.99
C VAL A 98 0.75 25.12 6.02
N ALA A 99 0.19 25.66 4.93
CA ALA A 99 -0.45 24.82 3.90
C ALA A 99 0.55 23.86 3.28
N ASP A 100 1.74 24.32 2.91
CA ASP A 100 2.82 23.51 2.34
C ASP A 100 3.25 22.38 3.32
N PHE A 101 3.36 22.70 4.60
CA PHE A 101 3.67 21.71 5.62
C PHE A 101 2.57 20.65 5.74
N LEU A 102 1.30 21.06 5.80
CA LEU A 102 0.17 20.13 5.91
C LEU A 102 0.03 19.24 4.67
N GLU A 103 0.31 19.75 3.48
CA GLU A 103 0.32 18.99 2.24
C GLU A 103 1.44 17.95 2.21
N ASP A 104 2.66 18.34 2.59
CA ASP A 104 3.82 17.43 2.63
C ASP A 104 3.59 16.28 3.62
N ILE A 105 3.12 16.58 4.82
CA ILE A 105 2.91 15.54 5.84
C ILE A 105 1.72 14.64 5.50
N ASP A 106 0.65 15.17 4.88
CA ASP A 106 -0.48 14.38 4.37
C ASP A 106 -0.02 13.42 3.28
N THR A 107 0.77 13.88 2.34
CA THR A 107 1.33 13.06 1.25
C THR A 107 2.17 11.90 1.79
N LYS A 108 3.03 12.16 2.78
CA LYS A 108 3.83 11.13 3.45
C LYS A 108 2.96 10.14 4.20
N MET A 109 1.95 10.63 4.91
CA MET A 109 1.01 9.79 5.64
C MET A 109 0.23 8.86 4.72
N ARG A 110 -0.30 9.38 3.59
CA ARG A 110 -1.00 8.60 2.56
C ARG A 110 -0.13 7.46 2.04
N SER A 111 1.11 7.78 1.68
CA SER A 111 2.06 6.79 1.17
C SER A 111 2.35 5.67 2.18
N LEU A 112 2.47 6.01 3.47
CA LEU A 112 2.67 5.00 4.52
C LEU A 112 1.42 4.16 4.77
N MET A 113 0.23 4.73 4.66
CA MET A 113 -1.03 4.01 4.80
C MET A 113 -1.21 2.99 3.65
N ASP A 114 -0.95 3.40 2.42
CA ASP A 114 -1.05 2.53 1.26
C ASP A 114 -0.01 1.39 1.31
N TYR A 115 1.22 1.69 1.73
CA TYR A 115 2.25 0.69 1.97
C TYR A 115 1.85 -0.28 3.08
N LEU A 116 1.31 0.21 4.20
CA LEU A 116 0.92 -0.63 5.35
C LEU A 116 -0.08 -1.72 4.94
N PHE A 117 -1.09 -1.35 4.18
CA PHE A 117 -2.19 -2.24 3.80
C PHE A 117 -2.01 -2.90 2.42
N ASP A 118 -0.92 -2.58 1.71
CA ASP A 118 -0.67 -3.05 0.33
C ASP A 118 -1.88 -2.82 -0.58
N SER A 119 -2.44 -1.60 -0.52
CA SER A 119 -3.65 -1.22 -1.22
C SER A 119 -3.80 0.31 -1.27
N ASN A 120 -4.65 0.83 -2.14
CA ASN A 120 -4.96 2.25 -2.28
C ASN A 120 -5.89 2.80 -1.17
N VAL A 121 -5.52 2.54 0.08
CA VAL A 121 -6.31 2.92 1.27
C VAL A 121 -6.53 4.42 1.33
N SER A 122 -5.48 5.19 1.05
CA SER A 122 -5.53 6.65 1.15
C SER A 122 -6.56 7.26 0.19
N GLU A 123 -6.60 6.79 -1.04
CA GLU A 123 -7.54 7.24 -2.06
C GLU A 123 -8.98 6.83 -1.73
N VAL A 124 -9.17 5.56 -1.35
CA VAL A 124 -10.51 5.01 -1.13
C VAL A 124 -11.11 5.46 0.20
N CYS A 125 -10.31 5.51 1.29
CA CYS A 125 -10.81 5.87 2.62
C CYS A 125 -10.86 7.39 2.86
N ALA A 126 -9.99 8.16 2.20
CA ALA A 126 -9.91 9.60 2.33
C ALA A 126 -9.72 10.29 0.97
N PRO A 127 -10.69 10.20 0.04
CA PRO A 127 -10.58 10.80 -1.30
C PRO A 127 -10.51 12.32 -1.27
N SER A 128 -10.99 12.93 -0.20
CA SER A 128 -10.93 14.37 0.05
C SER A 128 -10.58 14.62 1.50
N GLY A 129 -9.99 15.78 1.78
CA GLY A 129 -9.52 16.17 3.11
C GLY A 129 -8.16 15.56 3.45
N ASN A 130 -7.64 15.97 4.59
CA ASN A 130 -6.30 15.61 5.08
C ASN A 130 -6.38 14.41 6.02
N MET A 131 -5.32 13.60 6.06
CA MET A 131 -5.23 12.45 6.98
C MET A 131 -5.19 12.87 8.45
N PHE A 132 -4.83 14.12 8.72
CA PHE A 132 -4.83 14.72 10.05
C PHE A 132 -6.13 15.46 10.39
N ASP A 133 -7.15 15.41 9.52
CA ASP A 133 -8.45 15.97 9.88
C ASP A 133 -9.00 15.27 11.12
N PRO A 134 -9.51 16.02 12.10
CA PRO A 134 -10.13 15.45 13.30
C PRO A 134 -11.47 14.79 12.95
N VAL A 135 -11.62 13.52 13.36
CA VAL A 135 -12.85 12.74 13.19
C VAL A 135 -13.18 12.08 14.53
N ASP A 136 -14.24 12.49 15.18
CA ASP A 136 -14.68 11.95 16.48
C ASP A 136 -13.56 11.94 17.55
N GLY A 137 -12.76 13.02 17.63
CA GLY A 137 -11.73 13.21 18.66
C GLY A 137 -10.41 12.51 18.41
N GLN A 138 -10.21 11.93 17.23
CA GLN A 138 -8.94 11.33 16.79
C GLN A 138 -8.62 11.79 15.37
N PHE A 139 -7.38 11.60 14.90
CA PHE A 139 -7.05 11.85 13.51
C PHE A 139 -7.69 10.81 12.58
N ARG A 140 -8.02 11.24 11.36
CA ARG A 140 -8.62 10.35 10.34
C ARG A 140 -7.80 9.10 10.09
N PHE A 141 -6.47 9.22 9.97
CA PHE A 141 -5.58 8.08 9.74
C PHE A 141 -5.65 7.04 10.88
N GLU A 142 -5.74 7.47 12.14
CA GLU A 142 -5.86 6.57 13.30
C GLU A 142 -7.14 5.75 13.22
N ARG A 143 -8.24 6.40 12.88
CA ARG A 143 -9.53 5.73 12.69
C ARG A 143 -9.48 4.70 11.56
N ILE A 144 -8.81 5.03 10.45
CA ILE A 144 -8.64 4.09 9.33
C ILE A 144 -7.83 2.88 9.78
N ILE A 145 -6.69 3.09 10.45
CA ILE A 145 -5.85 2.00 10.98
C ILE A 145 -6.65 1.11 11.92
N GLU A 146 -7.36 1.68 12.89
CA GLU A 146 -8.18 0.93 13.85
C GLU A 146 -9.18 0.03 13.13
N LYS A 147 -9.96 0.57 12.21
CA LYS A 147 -11.01 -0.17 11.50
C LYS A 147 -10.45 -1.24 10.58
N LEU A 148 -9.40 -0.94 9.81
CA LEU A 148 -8.81 -1.91 8.91
C LEU A 148 -8.05 -3.02 9.64
N SER A 149 -7.36 -2.71 10.75
CA SER A 149 -6.67 -3.73 11.55
C SER A 149 -7.61 -4.80 12.10
N GLN A 150 -8.85 -4.45 12.43
CA GLN A 150 -9.88 -5.41 12.85
C GLN A 150 -10.19 -6.44 11.76
N LEU A 151 -10.17 -6.04 10.48
CA LEU A 151 -10.40 -6.95 9.35
C LEU A 151 -9.30 -8.00 9.22
N TYR A 152 -8.05 -7.62 9.45
CA TYR A 152 -6.91 -8.55 9.43
C TYR A 152 -6.97 -9.54 10.58
N THR A 153 -7.30 -9.10 11.78
CA THR A 153 -7.47 -10.00 12.94
C THR A 153 -8.51 -11.09 12.63
N THR A 154 -9.67 -10.70 12.13
CA THR A 154 -10.72 -11.65 11.73
C THR A 154 -10.28 -12.57 10.60
N GLY A 155 -9.58 -12.01 9.58
CA GLY A 155 -9.06 -12.77 8.45
C GLY A 155 -8.10 -13.89 8.88
N PHE A 156 -7.17 -13.59 9.79
CA PHE A 156 -6.24 -14.59 10.34
C PHE A 156 -6.93 -15.68 11.15
N GLU A 157 -7.89 -15.32 11.99
CA GLU A 157 -8.66 -16.32 12.75
C GLU A 157 -9.37 -17.32 11.83
N ASP A 158 -9.95 -16.85 10.76
CA ASP A 158 -10.62 -17.69 9.77
C ASP A 158 -9.65 -18.65 9.06
N GLU A 159 -8.48 -18.17 8.63
CA GLU A 159 -7.44 -19.02 8.01
C GLU A 159 -6.88 -20.05 9.00
N ILE A 160 -6.62 -19.67 10.24
CA ILE A 160 -6.19 -20.62 11.29
C ILE A 160 -7.24 -21.70 11.53
N LYS A 161 -8.54 -21.36 11.55
CA LYS A 161 -9.62 -22.34 11.67
C LYS A 161 -9.64 -23.33 10.51
N LYS A 162 -9.50 -22.83 9.27
CA LYS A 162 -9.41 -23.66 8.05
C LYS A 162 -8.20 -24.61 8.13
N PHE A 163 -7.03 -24.11 8.52
CA PHE A 163 -5.81 -24.90 8.68
C PHE A 163 -5.99 -26.02 9.72
N LYS A 164 -6.48 -25.70 10.92
CA LYS A 164 -6.76 -26.69 11.98
C LYS A 164 -7.75 -27.77 11.51
N THR A 165 -8.76 -27.38 10.74
CA THR A 165 -9.75 -28.33 10.20
C THR A 165 -9.12 -29.28 9.18
N LYS A 166 -8.26 -28.78 8.30
CA LYS A 166 -7.50 -29.60 7.35
C LYS A 166 -6.55 -30.55 8.09
N ALA A 167 -5.75 -30.04 9.01
CA ALA A 167 -4.80 -30.83 9.79
C ALA A 167 -5.50 -31.97 10.57
N SER A 168 -6.64 -31.71 11.19
CA SER A 168 -7.46 -32.71 11.88
C SER A 168 -7.97 -33.84 10.97
N LYS A 169 -8.30 -33.55 9.70
CA LYS A 169 -8.68 -34.56 8.73
C LYS A 169 -7.52 -35.49 8.35
N TYR A 170 -6.30 -34.97 8.27
CA TYR A 170 -5.11 -35.77 7.97
C TYR A 170 -4.71 -36.66 9.14
N THR A 171 -4.71 -36.13 10.37
CA THR A 171 -4.36 -36.92 11.56
C THR A 171 -5.33 -38.07 11.84
N LYS A 172 -6.63 -37.88 11.63
CA LYS A 172 -7.64 -38.95 11.76
C LYS A 172 -7.47 -40.09 10.75
N LYS A 173 -6.82 -39.85 9.62
CA LYS A 173 -6.58 -40.87 8.58
C LYS A 173 -5.44 -41.82 8.94
N TYR A 174 -4.53 -41.41 9.84
CA TYR A 174 -3.35 -42.19 10.22
C TYR A 174 -3.47 -42.85 11.61
N HIS A 175 -4.59 -42.67 12.29
CA HIS A 175 -4.88 -43.29 13.61
C HIS A 175 -5.96 -44.40 13.50
N LYS A 176 -6.04 -45.10 12.37
CA LYS A 176 -6.81 -46.34 12.24
C LYS A 176 -5.88 -47.54 12.17
#